data_6cc099806c424362c530fffa343a01b7
#
_entry.id   6cc099806c424362c530fffa343a01b7
#
_cell.length_a   1.000
_cell.length_b   1.000
_cell.length_c   1.000
_cell.angle_alpha   90.00
_cell.angle_beta   90.00
_cell.angle_gamma   90.00
#
_symmetry.space_group_name_H-M   'P 1'
#
loop_
_entity.id
_entity.type
_entity.pdbx_description
1 polymer ?
#
loop_
_entity_poly.entity_id
_entity_poly.type
_entity_poly.pdbx_seq_one_letter_code
_entity_poly.pdbx_strand_id
1 'polypeptide(L)'
;MIQLRRHPLRVALLALLLLAAAACSETGGKQEEAPAAGANAGQANTPEMTVQMVTHAAPGDTFWDIIRKGAEAAAAKDNVKFQYSSDPDSGKQATLIQNAIDSKVDAIAVTLPDPPAIGPAVKKAIDAGIPVVAFNAGIGDYQKYDVMSYFGSDESLAGETAGKRASDDGAKNLLCVIQFQGQVQLEARCDGVKKTFTGNWQKIYVNGSDLPSVKSTIGAKLAQDKSIDFVVTLGAPIALAAIDAIKEAGSSAKLGTFDFNPQIPPKITAGELQWAIDQQPYLQGYLAVDSLWLYKNNGNVLGGGRPTLTGPFLVDQSNIEFIGKFAEAGTR
;
A
#
# COMPACT_ATOMS: atom_id res chain seq x y z
N MET A 1 76.63 50.22 10.57
CA MET A 1 75.63 50.33 9.48
C MET A 1 75.41 48.92 8.94
N ILE A 2 74.36 48.26 9.33
CA ILE A 2 74.02 46.89 8.87
C ILE A 2 72.81 47.03 7.94
N GLN A 3 73.05 46.74 6.61
CA GLN A 3 71.98 46.73 5.61
C GLN A 3 71.19 45.39 5.67
N LEU A 4 69.94 45.44 5.99
CA LEU A 4 69.01 44.33 5.84
C LEU A 4 68.65 44.12 4.34
N ARG A 5 69.18 43.06 3.73
CA ARG A 5 68.72 42.58 2.42
C ARG A 5 67.36 41.93 2.58
N ARG A 6 66.29 42.53 2.05
CA ARG A 6 64.95 41.96 1.93
C ARG A 6 64.95 40.92 0.79
N HIS A 7 64.66 39.65 1.13
CA HIS A 7 64.55 38.58 0.15
C HIS A 7 63.14 38.61 -0.50
N PRO A 8 63.00 38.87 -1.82
CA PRO A 8 61.70 38.87 -2.50
C PRO A 8 61.03 37.47 -2.58
N LEU A 9 61.76 36.40 -2.30
CA LEU A 9 61.27 35.01 -2.39
C LEU A 9 60.25 34.64 -1.28
N ARG A 10 60.27 35.35 -0.12
CA ARG A 10 59.37 35.02 1.01
C ARG A 10 57.97 35.67 0.82
N VAL A 11 57.85 36.70 0.04
CA VAL A 11 56.55 37.35 -0.24
C VAL A 11 55.80 36.61 -1.32
N ALA A 12 56.48 35.97 -2.29
CA ALA A 12 55.88 35.17 -3.33
C ALA A 12 55.29 33.83 -2.77
N LEU A 13 55.92 33.22 -1.72
CA LEU A 13 55.42 32.01 -1.12
C LEU A 13 54.15 32.25 -0.25
N LEU A 14 54.02 33.40 0.42
CA LEU A 14 52.81 33.73 1.18
C LEU A 14 51.62 34.07 0.30
N ALA A 15 51.85 34.65 -0.89
CA ALA A 15 50.80 34.95 -1.85
C ALA A 15 50.26 33.68 -2.53
N LEU A 16 51.09 32.64 -2.74
CA LEU A 16 50.62 31.34 -3.28
C LEU A 16 49.83 30.50 -2.26
N LEU A 17 50.11 30.62 -0.95
CA LEU A 17 49.39 29.92 0.12
C LEU A 17 47.99 30.51 0.40
N LEU A 18 47.77 31.79 0.09
CA LEU A 18 46.45 32.46 0.22
C LEU A 18 45.51 32.15 -0.93
N LEU A 19 46.00 31.75 -2.11
CA LEU A 19 45.16 31.36 -3.27
C LEU A 19 44.68 29.87 -3.20
N ALA A 20 45.33 29.03 -2.36
CA ALA A 20 44.94 27.61 -2.20
C ALA A 20 43.79 27.40 -1.18
N ALA A 21 43.41 28.43 -0.39
CA ALA A 21 42.37 28.32 0.61
C ALA A 21 40.95 28.66 0.10
N ALA A 22 40.83 29.12 -1.16
CA ALA A 22 39.54 29.50 -1.77
C ALA A 22 38.89 28.39 -2.64
N ALA A 23 39.46 27.16 -2.65
CA ALA A 23 39.01 26.07 -3.53
C ALA A 23 38.19 24.98 -2.84
N CYS A 24 37.81 25.15 -1.57
CA CYS A 24 36.84 24.28 -0.92
C CYS A 24 35.54 25.05 -0.73
N SER A 25 34.71 25.13 -1.78
CA SER A 25 33.32 25.47 -1.58
C SER A 25 32.63 24.22 -1.03
N GLU A 26 31.84 24.36 0.01
CA GLU A 26 31.06 23.28 0.64
C GLU A 26 30.04 22.60 -0.32
N THR A 27 29.93 23.07 -1.54
CA THR A 27 28.98 22.60 -2.59
C THR A 27 29.61 21.72 -3.66
N GLY A 28 30.89 21.26 -3.48
CA GLY A 28 31.52 20.33 -4.44
C GLY A 28 31.57 20.85 -5.88
N GLY A 29 31.65 22.16 -6.09
CA GLY A 29 31.78 22.76 -7.42
C GLY A 29 30.47 22.90 -8.22
N LYS A 30 29.32 22.55 -7.66
CA LYS A 30 28.04 22.84 -8.26
C LYS A 30 27.58 24.23 -7.82
N GLN A 31 27.52 25.19 -8.72
CA GLN A 31 26.81 26.45 -8.46
C GLN A 31 25.34 26.08 -8.22
N GLU A 32 24.77 26.45 -7.07
CA GLU A 32 23.32 26.49 -6.93
C GLU A 32 22.76 27.50 -7.93
N GLU A 33 22.11 26.99 -8.95
CA GLU A 33 21.24 27.85 -9.75
C GLU A 33 20.14 28.37 -8.83
N ALA A 34 20.03 29.72 -8.74
CA ALA A 34 18.91 30.32 -8.03
C ALA A 34 17.61 29.72 -8.57
N PRO A 35 16.65 29.28 -7.68
CA PRO A 35 15.40 28.72 -8.14
C PRO A 35 14.75 29.66 -9.13
N ALA A 36 14.40 29.17 -10.32
CA ALA A 36 13.67 29.96 -11.30
C ALA A 36 12.40 30.49 -10.61
N ALA A 37 12.18 31.81 -10.69
CA ALA A 37 11.02 32.46 -10.11
C ALA A 37 9.75 31.81 -10.69
N GLY A 38 9.02 31.01 -9.88
CA GLY A 38 7.83 30.29 -10.29
C GLY A 38 7.88 28.76 -10.10
N ALA A 39 9.04 28.16 -9.77
CA ALA A 39 9.09 26.75 -9.41
C ALA A 39 8.50 26.56 -8.00
N ASN A 40 7.41 25.84 -7.87
CA ASN A 40 6.93 25.37 -6.58
C ASN A 40 8.01 24.45 -5.98
N ALA A 41 8.60 24.84 -4.85
CA ALA A 41 9.59 24.01 -4.18
C ALA A 41 8.96 22.66 -3.85
N GLY A 42 9.51 21.55 -4.42
CA GLY A 42 9.05 20.20 -4.19
C GLY A 42 8.20 19.57 -5.30
N GLN A 43 7.95 20.26 -6.42
CA GLN A 43 7.30 19.67 -7.58
C GLN A 43 8.31 19.37 -8.71
N ALA A 44 8.17 18.23 -9.38
CA ALA A 44 9.01 17.88 -10.52
C ALA A 44 8.82 18.84 -11.69
N ASN A 45 9.91 19.30 -12.29
CA ASN A 45 9.88 20.13 -13.49
C ASN A 45 9.85 19.25 -14.75
N THR A 46 8.78 18.48 -14.90
CA THR A 46 8.51 17.61 -16.05
C THR A 46 7.18 17.98 -16.69
N PRO A 47 6.95 17.65 -17.98
CA PRO A 47 5.64 17.80 -18.58
C PRO A 47 4.57 17.09 -17.73
N GLU A 48 3.38 17.72 -17.60
CA GLU A 48 2.26 17.11 -16.92
C GLU A 48 1.85 15.82 -17.65
N MET A 49 1.63 14.73 -16.88
CA MET A 49 1.10 13.47 -17.38
C MET A 49 -0.18 13.09 -16.65
N THR A 50 -1.10 12.43 -17.32
CA THR A 50 -2.35 11.93 -16.72
C THR A 50 -2.21 10.47 -16.31
N VAL A 51 -2.38 10.16 -15.02
CA VAL A 51 -2.41 8.81 -14.50
C VAL A 51 -3.82 8.46 -14.04
N GLN A 52 -4.39 7.39 -14.57
CA GLN A 52 -5.65 6.82 -14.11
C GLN A 52 -5.39 5.68 -13.13
N MET A 53 -5.91 5.77 -11.93
CA MET A 53 -5.96 4.65 -10.98
C MET A 53 -7.34 4.01 -11.02
N VAL A 54 -7.37 2.68 -11.22
CA VAL A 54 -8.61 1.88 -11.27
C VAL A 54 -8.55 0.79 -10.21
N THR A 55 -9.51 0.81 -9.28
CA THR A 55 -9.54 -0.12 -8.14
C THR A 55 -10.85 -0.89 -8.04
N HIS A 56 -10.86 -1.92 -7.19
CA HIS A 56 -12.05 -2.70 -6.84
C HIS A 56 -12.71 -2.21 -5.53
N ALA A 57 -12.51 -0.95 -5.17
CA ALA A 57 -13.06 -0.37 -3.95
C ALA A 57 -14.58 -0.48 -3.92
N ALA A 58 -15.11 -1.01 -2.82
CA ALA A 58 -16.54 -0.92 -2.51
C ALA A 58 -16.88 0.47 -1.93
N PRO A 59 -18.09 0.97 -2.14
CA PRO A 59 -18.51 2.23 -1.55
C PRO A 59 -18.37 2.21 -0.01
N GLY A 60 -17.74 3.26 0.54
CA GLY A 60 -17.55 3.43 1.99
C GLY A 60 -16.39 2.65 2.60
N ASP A 61 -15.60 1.93 1.83
CA ASP A 61 -14.39 1.28 2.33
C ASP A 61 -13.23 2.28 2.42
N THR A 62 -12.95 2.72 3.64
CA THR A 62 -11.95 3.75 3.98
C THR A 62 -10.49 3.32 3.74
N PHE A 63 -10.23 2.04 3.55
CA PHE A 63 -8.90 1.54 3.15
C PHE A 63 -8.40 2.21 1.86
N TRP A 64 -9.32 2.39 0.90
CA TRP A 64 -8.99 2.99 -0.40
C TRP A 64 -8.73 4.49 -0.33
N ASP A 65 -9.25 5.18 0.69
CA ASP A 65 -8.93 6.60 0.93
C ASP A 65 -7.46 6.78 1.30
N ILE A 66 -6.87 5.82 2.03
CA ILE A 66 -5.45 5.84 2.39
C ILE A 66 -4.57 5.61 1.15
N ILE A 67 -4.92 4.64 0.31
CA ILE A 67 -4.25 4.41 -0.98
C ILE A 67 -4.29 5.67 -1.85
N ARG A 68 -5.49 6.27 -1.98
CA ARG A 68 -5.68 7.49 -2.78
C ARG A 68 -4.86 8.66 -2.26
N LYS A 69 -4.78 8.88 -0.94
CA LYS A 69 -3.91 9.88 -0.33
C LYS A 69 -2.43 9.69 -0.72
N GLY A 70 -1.94 8.46 -0.71
CA GLY A 70 -0.58 8.15 -1.15
C GLY A 70 -0.36 8.48 -2.62
N ALA A 71 -1.30 8.08 -3.48
CA ALA A 71 -1.28 8.38 -4.90
C ALA A 71 -1.32 9.89 -5.20
N GLU A 72 -2.19 10.64 -4.51
CA GLU A 72 -2.30 12.10 -4.60
C GLU A 72 -1.02 12.81 -4.16
N ALA A 73 -0.35 12.31 -3.11
CA ALA A 73 0.92 12.87 -2.65
C ALA A 73 2.06 12.68 -3.68
N ALA A 74 2.15 11.50 -4.31
CA ALA A 74 3.08 11.26 -5.40
C ALA A 74 2.73 12.14 -6.60
N ALA A 75 1.45 12.20 -6.97
CA ALA A 75 0.97 13.00 -8.10
C ALA A 75 1.31 14.49 -7.95
N ALA A 76 1.12 15.05 -6.75
CA ALA A 76 1.45 16.44 -6.45
C ALA A 76 2.97 16.72 -6.59
N LYS A 77 3.80 15.77 -6.12
CA LYS A 77 5.26 15.85 -6.24
C LYS A 77 5.73 15.74 -7.69
N ASP A 78 5.12 14.86 -8.48
CA ASP A 78 5.61 14.44 -9.79
C ASP A 78 4.97 15.19 -10.96
N ASN A 79 4.20 16.25 -10.69
CA ASN A 79 3.43 16.99 -11.71
C ASN A 79 2.48 16.08 -12.51
N VAL A 80 1.74 15.23 -11.82
CA VAL A 80 0.79 14.26 -12.40
C VAL A 80 -0.64 14.74 -12.20
N LYS A 81 -1.43 14.75 -13.27
CA LYS A 81 -2.89 14.85 -13.21
C LYS A 81 -3.46 13.48 -12.82
N PHE A 82 -3.76 13.34 -11.54
CA PHE A 82 -4.28 12.10 -11.00
C PHE A 82 -5.80 11.96 -11.22
N GLN A 83 -6.22 10.79 -11.68
CA GLN A 83 -7.62 10.42 -11.84
C GLN A 83 -7.88 9.09 -11.11
N TYR A 84 -9.04 8.99 -10.46
CA TYR A 84 -9.43 7.80 -9.71
C TYR A 84 -10.82 7.31 -10.11
N SER A 85 -10.96 6.00 -10.30
CA SER A 85 -12.25 5.33 -10.47
C SER A 85 -12.23 3.95 -9.81
N SER A 86 -13.41 3.47 -9.40
CA SER A 86 -13.53 2.19 -8.71
C SER A 86 -14.86 1.52 -8.96
N ASP A 87 -14.88 0.21 -8.98
CA ASP A 87 -16.08 -0.61 -8.89
C ASP A 87 -15.70 -2.00 -8.34
N PRO A 88 -16.42 -2.55 -7.36
CA PRO A 88 -16.16 -3.89 -6.81
C PRO A 88 -16.52 -5.02 -7.78
N ASP A 89 -17.32 -4.75 -8.81
CA ASP A 89 -17.63 -5.68 -9.90
C ASP A 89 -16.48 -5.69 -10.93
N SER A 90 -15.89 -6.85 -11.16
CA SER A 90 -14.73 -7.00 -12.05
C SER A 90 -15.03 -6.66 -13.50
N GLY A 91 -16.25 -6.89 -13.99
CA GLY A 91 -16.66 -6.53 -15.34
C GLY A 91 -16.77 -5.01 -15.52
N LYS A 92 -17.31 -4.32 -14.50
CA LYS A 92 -17.34 -2.85 -14.49
C LYS A 92 -15.95 -2.26 -14.31
N GLN A 93 -15.09 -2.86 -13.47
CA GLN A 93 -13.70 -2.46 -13.35
C GLN A 93 -12.96 -2.57 -14.70
N ALA A 94 -13.18 -3.65 -15.46
CA ALA A 94 -12.65 -3.78 -16.82
C ALA A 94 -13.17 -2.68 -17.77
N THR A 95 -14.45 -2.26 -17.63
CA THR A 95 -15.02 -1.12 -18.37
C THR A 95 -14.33 0.20 -18.01
N LEU A 96 -14.01 0.44 -16.73
CA LEU A 96 -13.28 1.63 -16.29
C LEU A 96 -11.87 1.69 -16.91
N ILE A 97 -11.20 0.55 -17.06
CA ILE A 97 -9.91 0.47 -17.78
C ILE A 97 -10.08 0.82 -19.26
N GLN A 98 -11.15 0.31 -19.92
CA GLN A 98 -11.43 0.66 -21.31
C GLN A 98 -11.69 2.17 -21.47
N ASN A 99 -12.42 2.80 -20.54
CA ASN A 99 -12.63 4.25 -20.52
C ASN A 99 -11.31 5.05 -20.40
N ALA A 100 -10.36 4.54 -19.62
CA ALA A 100 -9.03 5.15 -19.50
C ALA A 100 -8.25 5.06 -20.84
N ILE A 101 -8.34 3.92 -21.53
CA ILE A 101 -7.73 3.75 -22.87
C ILE A 101 -8.34 4.75 -23.86
N ASP A 102 -9.66 4.84 -23.90
CA ASP A 102 -10.41 5.73 -24.82
C ASP A 102 -10.11 7.21 -24.53
N SER A 103 -9.87 7.55 -23.27
CA SER A 103 -9.44 8.89 -22.81
C SER A 103 -7.98 9.19 -23.07
N LYS A 104 -7.21 8.22 -23.59
CA LYS A 104 -5.78 8.36 -23.91
C LYS A 104 -4.92 8.86 -22.73
N VAL A 105 -5.15 8.30 -21.54
CA VAL A 105 -4.31 8.61 -20.37
C VAL A 105 -2.86 8.16 -20.62
N ASP A 106 -1.90 8.81 -19.95
CA ASP A 106 -0.48 8.51 -20.15
C ASP A 106 -0.03 7.23 -19.47
N ALA A 107 -0.73 6.80 -18.38
CA ALA A 107 -0.42 5.59 -17.65
C ALA A 107 -1.60 5.13 -16.78
N ILE A 108 -1.62 3.84 -16.41
CA ILE A 108 -2.67 3.23 -15.57
C ILE A 108 -2.05 2.51 -14.38
N ALA A 109 -2.58 2.76 -13.18
CA ALA A 109 -2.38 1.93 -11.99
C ALA A 109 -3.66 1.11 -11.73
N VAL A 110 -3.56 -0.22 -11.60
CA VAL A 110 -4.72 -1.10 -11.52
C VAL A 110 -4.61 -2.15 -10.42
N THR A 111 -5.73 -2.54 -9.83
CA THR A 111 -5.82 -3.74 -9.00
C THR A 111 -6.39 -4.91 -9.80
N LEU A 112 -5.92 -6.13 -9.53
CA LEU A 112 -6.32 -7.36 -10.23
C LEU A 112 -6.96 -8.38 -9.26
N PRO A 113 -8.13 -8.07 -8.65
CA PRO A 113 -8.78 -9.00 -7.71
C PRO A 113 -9.36 -10.25 -8.40
N ASP A 114 -9.71 -10.13 -9.68
CA ASP A 114 -10.15 -11.20 -10.58
C ASP A 114 -9.34 -11.10 -11.89
N PRO A 115 -8.13 -11.67 -11.93
CA PRO A 115 -7.25 -11.53 -13.07
C PRO A 115 -7.85 -12.04 -14.41
N PRO A 116 -8.62 -13.15 -14.44
CA PRO A 116 -9.29 -13.59 -15.68
C PRO A 116 -10.27 -12.57 -16.24
N ALA A 117 -11.04 -11.86 -15.40
CA ALA A 117 -12.04 -10.89 -15.84
C ALA A 117 -11.40 -9.54 -16.24
N ILE A 118 -10.37 -9.10 -15.53
CA ILE A 118 -9.78 -7.76 -15.68
C ILE A 118 -8.58 -7.77 -16.63
N GLY A 119 -7.77 -8.84 -16.61
CA GLY A 119 -6.53 -8.95 -17.35
C GLY A 119 -6.63 -8.68 -18.85
N PRO A 120 -7.67 -9.13 -19.57
CA PRO A 120 -7.85 -8.79 -20.98
C PRO A 120 -7.95 -7.28 -21.26
N ALA A 121 -8.59 -6.50 -20.36
CA ALA A 121 -8.66 -5.04 -20.50
C ALA A 121 -7.30 -4.38 -20.22
N VAL A 122 -6.56 -4.88 -19.23
CA VAL A 122 -5.18 -4.47 -18.94
C VAL A 122 -4.27 -4.72 -20.13
N LYS A 123 -4.36 -5.90 -20.72
CA LYS A 123 -3.57 -6.25 -21.94
C LYS A 123 -3.86 -5.29 -23.09
N LYS A 124 -5.13 -4.91 -23.31
CA LYS A 124 -5.50 -3.91 -24.32
C LYS A 124 -4.87 -2.55 -24.07
N ALA A 125 -4.78 -2.10 -22.79
CA ALA A 125 -4.12 -0.85 -22.45
C ALA A 125 -2.63 -0.89 -22.82
N ILE A 126 -1.95 -1.99 -22.49
CA ILE A 126 -0.53 -2.21 -22.82
C ILE A 126 -0.31 -2.26 -24.32
N ASP A 127 -1.16 -2.99 -25.06
CA ASP A 127 -1.10 -3.09 -26.53
C ASP A 127 -1.37 -1.73 -27.21
N ALA A 128 -2.09 -0.83 -26.56
CA ALA A 128 -2.28 0.55 -26.99
C ALA A 128 -1.08 1.47 -26.62
N GLY A 129 -0.02 0.93 -26.03
CA GLY A 129 1.19 1.68 -25.63
C GLY A 129 1.08 2.42 -24.30
N ILE A 130 0.04 2.15 -23.50
CA ILE A 130 -0.15 2.74 -22.16
C ILE A 130 0.57 1.87 -21.13
N PRO A 131 1.59 2.36 -20.41
CA PRO A 131 2.24 1.60 -19.35
C PRO A 131 1.28 1.34 -18.19
N VAL A 132 1.31 0.12 -17.66
CA VAL A 132 0.44 -0.32 -16.56
C VAL A 132 1.29 -0.88 -15.43
N VAL A 133 0.97 -0.49 -14.20
CA VAL A 133 1.42 -1.13 -12.98
C VAL A 133 0.25 -1.72 -12.22
N ALA A 134 0.47 -2.84 -11.53
CA ALA A 134 -0.50 -3.43 -10.63
C ALA A 134 -0.15 -3.10 -9.18
N PHE A 135 -1.17 -3.09 -8.33
CA PHE A 135 -0.98 -2.94 -6.90
C PHE A 135 -2.10 -3.61 -6.11
N ASN A 136 -1.89 -3.86 -4.82
CA ASN A 136 -2.83 -4.42 -3.86
C ASN A 136 -3.28 -5.85 -4.15
N ALA A 137 -3.78 -6.16 -5.34
CA ALA A 137 -4.29 -7.47 -5.71
C ALA A 137 -3.68 -7.98 -7.02
N GLY A 138 -3.46 -9.30 -7.14
CA GLY A 138 -3.00 -9.94 -8.37
C GLY A 138 -1.48 -10.17 -8.46
N ILE A 139 -0.76 -10.22 -7.34
CA ILE A 139 0.70 -10.47 -7.30
C ILE A 139 1.11 -11.75 -8.07
N GLY A 140 0.29 -12.80 -8.08
CA GLY A 140 0.57 -14.05 -8.78
C GLY A 140 0.26 -14.03 -10.28
N ASP A 141 -0.39 -12.97 -10.77
CA ASP A 141 -0.96 -12.96 -12.12
C ASP A 141 -0.54 -11.75 -12.97
N TYR A 142 -0.05 -10.66 -12.38
CA TYR A 142 0.24 -9.42 -13.11
C TYR A 142 1.17 -9.62 -14.32
N GLN A 143 2.18 -10.49 -14.19
CA GLN A 143 3.12 -10.79 -15.28
C GLN A 143 2.48 -11.53 -16.47
N LYS A 144 1.39 -12.29 -16.23
CA LYS A 144 0.66 -12.98 -17.32
C LYS A 144 0.01 -12.02 -18.32
N TYR A 145 -0.19 -10.78 -17.88
CA TYR A 145 -0.80 -9.70 -18.66
C TYR A 145 0.21 -8.62 -19.07
N ASP A 146 1.51 -8.90 -18.97
CA ASP A 146 2.62 -7.99 -19.31
C ASP A 146 2.62 -6.69 -18.46
N VAL A 147 2.04 -6.71 -17.28
CA VAL A 147 2.06 -5.57 -16.34
C VAL A 147 3.47 -5.36 -15.82
N MET A 148 3.93 -4.11 -15.85
CA MET A 148 5.33 -3.74 -15.66
C MET A 148 5.88 -4.01 -14.25
N SER A 149 5.09 -3.77 -13.21
CA SER A 149 5.48 -3.92 -11.79
C SER A 149 4.27 -4.16 -10.92
N TYR A 150 4.50 -4.64 -9.68
CA TYR A 150 3.49 -4.82 -8.66
C TYR A 150 3.93 -4.17 -7.33
N PHE A 151 3.00 -3.45 -6.68
CA PHE A 151 3.19 -2.83 -5.36
C PHE A 151 2.10 -3.32 -4.40
N GLY A 152 2.47 -4.04 -3.35
CA GLY A 152 1.48 -4.59 -2.44
C GLY A 152 2.06 -5.61 -1.47
N SER A 153 1.19 -6.30 -0.76
CA SER A 153 1.57 -7.40 0.12
C SER A 153 1.68 -8.72 -0.66
N ASP A 154 2.52 -9.62 -0.18
CA ASP A 154 2.37 -11.05 -0.48
C ASP A 154 1.28 -11.61 0.43
N GLU A 155 0.10 -11.83 -0.13
CA GLU A 155 -1.09 -12.14 0.64
C GLU A 155 -1.07 -13.57 1.22
N SER A 156 -0.35 -14.49 0.60
CA SER A 156 -0.10 -15.83 1.16
C SER A 156 0.78 -15.72 2.41
N LEU A 157 1.89 -14.97 2.31
CA LEU A 157 2.79 -14.73 3.44
C LEU A 157 2.09 -13.94 4.56
N ALA A 158 1.23 -12.99 4.21
CA ALA A 158 0.43 -12.24 5.17
C ALA A 158 -0.55 -13.18 5.91
N GLY A 159 -1.19 -14.08 5.20
CA GLY A 159 -2.03 -15.14 5.77
C GLY A 159 -1.24 -16.09 6.66
N GLU A 160 -0.06 -16.53 6.23
CA GLU A 160 0.83 -17.37 7.03
C GLU A 160 1.24 -16.69 8.34
N THR A 161 1.52 -15.38 8.29
CA THR A 161 1.81 -14.56 9.47
C THR A 161 0.62 -14.53 10.44
N ALA A 162 -0.60 -14.32 9.93
CA ALA A 162 -1.82 -14.32 10.74
C ALA A 162 -2.12 -15.68 11.37
N GLY A 163 -1.97 -16.78 10.60
CA GLY A 163 -2.19 -18.15 11.10
C GLY A 163 -1.20 -18.55 12.19
N LYS A 164 0.08 -18.22 11.98
CA LYS A 164 1.12 -18.43 13.01
C LYS A 164 0.80 -17.62 14.27
N ARG A 165 0.46 -16.33 14.13
CA ARG A 165 0.17 -15.45 15.26
C ARG A 165 -1.07 -15.94 16.04
N ALA A 166 -2.14 -16.37 15.38
CA ALA A 166 -3.29 -16.94 16.05
C ALA A 166 -2.92 -18.21 16.85
N SER A 167 -2.04 -19.07 16.32
CA SER A 167 -1.52 -20.24 17.04
C SER A 167 -0.69 -19.83 18.26
N ASP A 168 0.18 -18.84 18.14
CA ASP A 168 1.00 -18.30 19.24
C ASP A 168 0.12 -17.66 20.33
N ASP A 169 -1.02 -17.06 19.97
CA ASP A 169 -2.05 -16.51 20.88
C ASP A 169 -2.91 -17.61 21.56
N GLY A 170 -2.65 -18.89 21.22
CA GLY A 170 -3.26 -20.06 21.85
C GLY A 170 -4.60 -20.50 21.25
N ALA A 171 -4.98 -19.96 20.08
CA ALA A 171 -6.20 -20.36 19.38
C ALA A 171 -6.22 -21.86 19.04
N LYS A 172 -7.42 -22.48 19.10
CA LYS A 172 -7.64 -23.89 18.78
C LYS A 172 -8.63 -24.08 17.62
N ASN A 173 -9.62 -23.20 17.50
CA ASN A 173 -10.70 -23.28 16.51
C ASN A 173 -10.88 -21.90 15.86
N LEU A 174 -10.30 -21.72 14.69
CA LEU A 174 -10.24 -20.44 13.98
C LEU A 174 -11.29 -20.37 12.87
N LEU A 175 -11.99 -19.24 12.82
CA LEU A 175 -12.90 -18.83 11.74
C LEU A 175 -12.27 -17.73 10.90
N CYS A 176 -11.96 -17.99 9.62
CA CYS A 176 -11.56 -16.97 8.65
C CYS A 176 -12.79 -16.44 7.91
N VAL A 177 -12.95 -15.10 7.83
CA VAL A 177 -14.11 -14.44 7.25
C VAL A 177 -13.72 -13.72 5.97
N ILE A 178 -14.21 -14.18 4.82
CA ILE A 178 -13.97 -13.57 3.49
C ILE A 178 -15.15 -12.68 3.11
N GLN A 179 -14.90 -11.39 2.90
CA GLN A 179 -15.94 -10.41 2.59
C GLN A 179 -16.32 -10.30 1.11
N PHE A 180 -15.46 -10.78 0.19
CA PHE A 180 -15.75 -10.81 -1.25
C PHE A 180 -15.22 -12.12 -1.83
N GLN A 181 -16.12 -13.06 -2.07
CA GLN A 181 -15.80 -14.38 -2.59
C GLN A 181 -15.14 -14.29 -3.97
N GLY A 182 -14.08 -15.08 -4.17
CA GLY A 182 -13.38 -15.20 -5.46
C GLY A 182 -12.32 -14.12 -5.71
N GLN A 183 -12.18 -13.12 -4.85
CA GLN A 183 -11.06 -12.19 -4.94
C GLN A 183 -9.77 -12.88 -4.50
N VAL A 184 -8.80 -12.96 -5.43
CA VAL A 184 -7.58 -13.78 -5.26
C VAL A 184 -6.76 -13.43 -4.02
N GLN A 185 -6.69 -12.16 -3.63
CA GLN A 185 -5.96 -11.72 -2.46
C GLN A 185 -6.62 -12.17 -1.15
N LEU A 186 -7.95 -12.17 -1.08
CA LEU A 186 -8.70 -12.58 0.11
C LEU A 186 -8.66 -14.10 0.29
N GLU A 187 -8.78 -14.85 -0.79
CA GLU A 187 -8.63 -16.30 -0.76
C GLU A 187 -7.21 -16.68 -0.31
N ALA A 188 -6.17 -16.03 -0.87
CA ALA A 188 -4.77 -16.25 -0.50
C ALA A 188 -4.49 -15.98 0.99
N ARG A 189 -5.11 -14.94 1.59
CA ARG A 189 -4.99 -14.65 3.03
C ARG A 189 -5.54 -15.81 3.87
N CYS A 190 -6.78 -16.27 3.61
CA CYS A 190 -7.36 -17.40 4.36
C CYS A 190 -6.63 -18.72 4.11
N ASP A 191 -6.15 -18.99 2.91
CA ASP A 191 -5.36 -20.18 2.60
C ASP A 191 -3.99 -20.13 3.29
N GLY A 192 -3.37 -18.97 3.38
CA GLY A 192 -2.14 -18.73 4.16
C GLY A 192 -2.38 -18.99 5.67
N VAL A 193 -3.49 -18.47 6.22
CA VAL A 193 -3.90 -18.77 7.61
C VAL A 193 -3.99 -20.28 7.82
N LYS A 194 -4.69 -20.99 6.94
CA LYS A 194 -4.85 -22.45 7.00
C LYS A 194 -3.51 -23.19 6.99
N LYS A 195 -2.54 -22.68 6.23
CA LYS A 195 -1.23 -23.33 6.04
C LYS A 195 -0.38 -23.37 7.30
N THR A 196 -0.49 -22.34 8.16
CA THR A 196 0.37 -22.18 9.34
C THR A 196 -0.39 -22.30 10.68
N PHE A 197 -1.70 -22.22 10.66
CA PHE A 197 -2.50 -22.41 11.85
C PHE A 197 -2.52 -23.89 12.27
N THR A 198 -2.23 -24.17 13.54
CA THR A 198 -2.03 -25.53 14.05
C THR A 198 -3.32 -26.18 14.61
N GLY A 199 -4.42 -25.41 14.69
CA GLY A 199 -5.73 -25.88 15.20
C GLY A 199 -6.72 -26.23 14.09
N ASN A 200 -7.99 -26.33 14.47
CA ASN A 200 -9.09 -26.51 13.53
C ASN A 200 -9.39 -25.20 12.82
N TRP A 201 -9.48 -25.24 11.51
CA TRP A 201 -9.69 -24.06 10.66
C TRP A 201 -10.98 -24.24 9.84
N GLN A 202 -11.74 -23.15 9.72
CA GLN A 202 -12.90 -23.06 8.84
C GLN A 202 -13.01 -21.66 8.27
N LYS A 203 -13.68 -21.51 7.12
CA LYS A 203 -13.95 -20.21 6.51
C LYS A 203 -15.44 -20.02 6.21
N ILE A 204 -15.87 -18.76 6.23
CA ILE A 204 -17.18 -18.35 5.75
C ILE A 204 -17.04 -17.20 4.77
N TYR A 205 -18.04 -17.05 3.90
CA TYR A 205 -18.18 -15.90 3.01
C TYR A 205 -19.30 -14.99 3.52
N VAL A 206 -19.07 -13.69 3.46
CA VAL A 206 -20.04 -12.66 3.82
C VAL A 206 -20.13 -11.63 2.70
N ASN A 207 -21.18 -10.81 2.69
CA ASN A 207 -21.29 -9.69 1.76
C ASN A 207 -20.65 -8.43 2.37
N GLY A 208 -19.42 -8.12 2.01
CA GLY A 208 -18.66 -6.98 2.55
C GLY A 208 -19.26 -5.61 2.26
N SER A 209 -20.18 -5.51 1.29
CA SER A 209 -20.93 -4.28 0.99
C SER A 209 -22.13 -4.04 1.92
N ASP A 210 -22.45 -5.01 2.81
CA ASP A 210 -23.57 -4.96 3.74
C ASP A 210 -23.09 -5.32 5.16
N LEU A 211 -22.55 -4.36 5.87
CA LEU A 211 -21.99 -4.57 7.22
C LEU A 211 -23.00 -5.13 8.24
N PRO A 212 -24.29 -4.70 8.25
CA PRO A 212 -25.32 -5.37 9.07
C PRO A 212 -25.43 -6.87 8.78
N SER A 213 -25.42 -7.28 7.52
CA SER A 213 -25.43 -8.69 7.11
C SER A 213 -24.16 -9.42 7.54
N VAL A 214 -22.98 -8.77 7.42
CA VAL A 214 -21.70 -9.30 7.92
C VAL A 214 -21.79 -9.63 9.42
N LYS A 215 -22.23 -8.66 10.24
CA LYS A 215 -22.42 -8.82 11.67
C LYS A 215 -23.36 -9.98 12.00
N SER A 216 -24.51 -10.03 11.35
CA SER A 216 -25.53 -11.08 11.53
C SER A 216 -24.97 -12.46 11.19
N THR A 217 -24.25 -12.60 10.07
CA THR A 217 -23.68 -13.89 9.61
C THR A 217 -22.61 -14.39 10.55
N ILE A 218 -21.68 -13.52 10.98
CA ILE A 218 -20.65 -13.89 11.96
C ILE A 218 -21.29 -14.28 13.30
N GLY A 219 -22.26 -13.50 13.80
CA GLY A 219 -22.97 -13.76 15.04
C GLY A 219 -23.72 -15.10 15.00
N ALA A 220 -24.43 -15.41 13.92
CA ALA A 220 -25.11 -16.69 13.72
C ALA A 220 -24.12 -17.87 13.72
N LYS A 221 -22.96 -17.73 13.06
CA LYS A 221 -21.91 -18.76 13.05
C LYS A 221 -21.35 -19.01 14.45
N LEU A 222 -21.06 -17.95 15.23
CA LEU A 222 -20.58 -18.05 16.62
C LEU A 222 -21.66 -18.62 17.57
N ALA A 223 -22.93 -18.36 17.31
CA ALA A 223 -24.03 -18.94 18.07
C ALA A 223 -24.18 -20.45 17.79
N GLN A 224 -24.01 -20.87 16.55
CA GLN A 224 -24.11 -22.24 16.08
C GLN A 224 -22.91 -23.09 16.54
N ASP A 225 -21.71 -22.54 16.52
CA ASP A 225 -20.46 -23.26 16.84
C ASP A 225 -19.72 -22.54 17.98
N LYS A 226 -20.03 -22.95 19.20
CA LYS A 226 -19.45 -22.41 20.44
C LYS A 226 -17.97 -22.79 20.64
N SER A 227 -17.43 -23.67 19.80
CA SER A 227 -16.02 -24.07 19.89
C SER A 227 -15.09 -23.04 19.25
N ILE A 228 -15.59 -22.12 18.40
CA ILE A 228 -14.79 -21.07 17.78
C ILE A 228 -14.25 -20.15 18.87
N ASP A 229 -12.92 -20.08 18.97
CA ASP A 229 -12.20 -19.30 19.97
C ASP A 229 -11.36 -18.17 19.35
N PHE A 230 -11.26 -18.13 18.02
CA PHE A 230 -10.58 -17.08 17.28
C PHE A 230 -11.27 -16.76 15.95
N VAL A 231 -11.40 -15.46 15.63
CA VAL A 231 -11.91 -14.97 14.35
C VAL A 231 -10.79 -14.20 13.66
N VAL A 232 -10.60 -14.42 12.37
CA VAL A 232 -9.73 -13.59 11.51
C VAL A 232 -10.59 -12.96 10.43
N THR A 233 -10.61 -11.63 10.40
CA THR A 233 -11.25 -10.84 9.34
C THR A 233 -10.22 -10.27 8.39
N LEU A 234 -10.60 -9.97 7.14
CA LEU A 234 -9.65 -9.60 6.10
C LEU A 234 -9.73 -8.12 5.70
N GLY A 235 -10.34 -7.30 6.55
CA GLY A 235 -10.44 -5.87 6.36
C GLY A 235 -10.98 -5.16 7.60
N ALA A 236 -10.58 -3.91 7.82
CA ALA A 236 -10.92 -3.13 9.01
C ALA A 236 -12.44 -2.94 9.22
N PRO A 237 -13.28 -2.63 8.22
CA PRO A 237 -14.74 -2.54 8.42
C PRO A 237 -15.36 -3.86 8.87
N ILE A 238 -14.83 -4.99 8.38
CA ILE A 238 -15.30 -6.32 8.75
C ILE A 238 -14.93 -6.66 10.20
N ALA A 239 -13.73 -6.23 10.64
CA ALA A 239 -13.29 -6.38 12.03
C ALA A 239 -14.20 -5.64 13.00
N LEU A 240 -14.61 -4.41 12.67
CA LEU A 240 -15.53 -3.64 13.50
C LEU A 240 -16.90 -4.35 13.63
N ALA A 241 -17.45 -4.86 12.52
CA ALA A 241 -18.68 -5.66 12.55
C ALA A 241 -18.51 -6.98 13.34
N ALA A 242 -17.33 -7.60 13.28
CA ALA A 242 -17.01 -8.82 14.02
C ALA A 242 -16.91 -8.58 15.53
N ILE A 243 -16.36 -7.44 15.98
CA ILE A 243 -16.35 -7.04 17.40
C ILE A 243 -17.77 -7.02 17.95
N ASP A 244 -18.68 -6.35 17.24
CA ASP A 244 -20.09 -6.28 17.65
C ASP A 244 -20.76 -7.67 17.63
N ALA A 245 -20.50 -8.47 16.60
CA ALA A 245 -21.03 -9.83 16.48
C ALA A 245 -20.56 -10.74 17.63
N ILE A 246 -19.27 -10.71 17.99
CA ILE A 246 -18.69 -11.49 19.11
C ILE A 246 -19.38 -11.11 20.43
N LYS A 247 -19.52 -9.79 20.67
CA LYS A 247 -20.17 -9.26 21.87
C LYS A 247 -21.64 -9.66 21.97
N GLU A 248 -22.42 -9.47 20.90
CA GLU A 248 -23.84 -9.79 20.86
C GLU A 248 -24.11 -11.30 20.96
N ALA A 249 -23.23 -12.15 20.39
CA ALA A 249 -23.32 -13.60 20.52
C ALA A 249 -22.91 -14.13 21.90
N GLY A 250 -22.41 -13.26 22.80
CA GLY A 250 -21.83 -13.68 24.08
C GLY A 250 -20.65 -14.63 23.91
N SER A 251 -19.89 -14.50 22.80
CA SER A 251 -18.74 -15.33 22.49
C SER A 251 -17.48 -14.79 23.19
N SER A 252 -16.58 -15.70 23.58
CA SER A 252 -15.25 -15.36 24.10
C SER A 252 -14.16 -15.41 23.02
N ALA A 253 -14.54 -15.55 21.73
CA ALA A 253 -13.60 -15.61 20.63
C ALA A 253 -12.74 -14.33 20.56
N LYS A 254 -11.42 -14.50 20.45
CA LYS A 254 -10.50 -13.41 20.15
C LYS A 254 -10.61 -13.02 18.69
N LEU A 255 -10.11 -11.83 18.34
CA LEU A 255 -10.18 -11.31 16.99
C LEU A 255 -8.80 -10.83 16.52
N GLY A 256 -8.40 -11.21 15.31
CA GLY A 256 -7.33 -10.59 14.53
C GLY A 256 -7.88 -10.10 13.20
N THR A 257 -7.23 -9.13 12.57
CA THR A 257 -7.69 -8.62 11.29
C THR A 257 -6.53 -8.34 10.32
N PHE A 258 -6.89 -8.03 9.10
CA PHE A 258 -6.05 -7.34 8.14
C PHE A 258 -6.52 -5.90 8.01
N ASP A 259 -5.62 -5.05 7.56
CA ASP A 259 -5.83 -3.65 7.22
C ASP A 259 -6.14 -2.73 8.42
N PHE A 260 -5.89 -1.47 8.18
CA PHE A 260 -6.07 -0.39 9.13
C PHE A 260 -7.08 0.65 8.64
N ASN A 261 -7.71 1.30 9.60
CA ASN A 261 -8.34 2.61 9.47
C ASN A 261 -8.23 3.32 10.84
N PRO A 262 -8.61 4.59 10.98
CA PRO A 262 -8.51 5.31 12.27
C PRO A 262 -9.27 4.68 13.45
N GLN A 263 -10.20 3.76 13.19
CA GLN A 263 -11.00 3.09 14.24
C GLN A 263 -10.31 1.85 14.83
N ILE A 264 -9.30 1.28 14.14
CA ILE A 264 -8.61 0.04 14.57
C ILE A 264 -7.65 0.27 15.76
N PRO A 265 -6.82 1.33 15.81
CA PRO A 265 -5.88 1.53 16.92
C PRO A 265 -6.54 1.52 18.31
N PRO A 266 -7.67 2.23 18.55
CA PRO A 266 -8.35 2.16 19.84
C PRO A 266 -8.80 0.75 20.22
N LYS A 267 -9.17 -0.09 19.25
CA LYS A 267 -9.61 -1.47 19.47
C LYS A 267 -8.47 -2.39 19.89
N ILE A 268 -7.28 -2.21 19.31
CA ILE A 268 -6.07 -2.91 19.74
C ILE A 268 -5.68 -2.46 21.16
N THR A 269 -5.67 -1.18 21.42
CA THR A 269 -5.33 -0.63 22.75
C THR A 269 -6.30 -1.14 23.83
N ALA A 270 -7.59 -1.25 23.52
CA ALA A 270 -8.61 -1.76 24.44
C ALA A 270 -8.59 -3.31 24.59
N GLY A 271 -7.80 -4.04 23.77
CA GLY A 271 -7.77 -5.49 23.77
C GLY A 271 -8.98 -6.16 23.10
N GLU A 272 -9.87 -5.40 22.45
CA GLU A 272 -10.99 -5.91 21.68
C GLU A 272 -10.52 -6.57 20.37
N LEU A 273 -9.37 -6.13 19.87
CA LEU A 273 -8.67 -6.68 18.72
C LEU A 273 -7.24 -7.02 19.14
N GLN A 274 -6.78 -8.24 18.87
CA GLN A 274 -5.46 -8.69 19.32
C GLN A 274 -4.34 -8.11 18.47
N TRP A 275 -4.56 -8.08 17.15
CA TRP A 275 -3.57 -7.61 16.18
C TRP A 275 -4.22 -7.30 14.83
N ALA A 276 -3.50 -6.55 14.01
CA ALA A 276 -3.82 -6.34 12.60
C ALA A 276 -2.59 -6.59 11.74
N ILE A 277 -2.79 -7.19 10.56
CA ILE A 277 -1.77 -7.30 9.52
C ILE A 277 -1.92 -6.09 8.60
N ASP A 278 -0.96 -5.19 8.67
CA ASP A 278 -0.94 -3.98 7.85
C ASP A 278 -0.15 -4.22 6.56
N GLN A 279 -0.67 -3.74 5.46
CA GLN A 279 -0.03 -3.80 4.14
C GLN A 279 0.48 -2.45 3.64
N GLN A 280 0.46 -1.41 4.48
CA GLN A 280 0.92 -0.05 4.18
C GLN A 280 0.25 0.56 2.93
N PRO A 281 -1.07 0.76 2.94
CA PRO A 281 -1.83 1.15 1.76
C PRO A 281 -1.40 2.50 1.17
N TYR A 282 -1.02 3.47 1.99
CA TYR A 282 -0.48 4.75 1.51
C TYR A 282 0.73 4.55 0.60
N LEU A 283 1.65 3.66 1.02
CA LEU A 283 2.86 3.35 0.24
C LEU A 283 2.52 2.68 -1.09
N GLN A 284 1.49 1.82 -1.14
CA GLN A 284 1.03 1.20 -2.40
C GLN A 284 0.58 2.26 -3.40
N GLY A 285 -0.29 3.19 -2.98
CA GLY A 285 -0.77 4.27 -3.83
C GLY A 285 0.36 5.19 -4.30
N TYR A 286 1.24 5.57 -3.37
CA TYR A 286 2.40 6.42 -3.65
C TYR A 286 3.31 5.79 -4.69
N LEU A 287 3.77 4.55 -4.47
CA LEU A 287 4.68 3.85 -5.38
C LEU A 287 4.05 3.56 -6.74
N ALA A 288 2.76 3.30 -6.81
CA ALA A 288 2.08 3.07 -8.07
C ALA A 288 2.16 4.29 -9.00
N VAL A 289 1.92 5.50 -8.47
CA VAL A 289 1.99 6.74 -9.27
C VAL A 289 3.44 7.14 -9.54
N ASP A 290 4.29 7.16 -8.50
CA ASP A 290 5.71 7.54 -8.61
C ASP A 290 6.48 6.66 -9.61
N SER A 291 6.21 5.34 -9.61
CA SER A 291 6.84 4.41 -10.55
C SER A 291 6.45 4.66 -12.01
N LEU A 292 5.21 5.03 -12.27
CA LEU A 292 4.75 5.37 -13.62
C LEU A 292 5.40 6.65 -14.12
N TRP A 293 5.56 7.66 -13.24
CA TRP A 293 6.30 8.86 -13.55
C TRP A 293 7.78 8.57 -13.83
N LEU A 294 8.45 7.77 -12.99
CA LEU A 294 9.83 7.33 -13.22
C LEU A 294 10.01 6.60 -14.54
N TYR A 295 9.06 5.74 -14.90
CA TYR A 295 9.10 5.04 -16.17
C TYR A 295 8.96 5.98 -17.38
N LYS A 296 7.98 6.87 -17.36
CA LYS A 296 7.70 7.79 -18.46
C LYS A 296 8.84 8.80 -18.71
N ASN A 297 9.48 9.27 -17.63
CA ASN A 297 10.51 10.31 -17.74
C ASN A 297 11.93 9.75 -17.84
N ASN A 298 12.21 8.57 -17.26
CA ASN A 298 13.56 8.05 -17.11
C ASN A 298 13.73 6.62 -17.63
N GLY A 299 12.65 5.94 -18.03
CA GLY A 299 12.68 4.51 -18.38
C GLY A 299 12.95 3.57 -17.20
N ASN A 300 12.85 4.05 -15.96
CA ASN A 300 13.14 3.23 -14.78
C ASN A 300 11.95 2.32 -14.44
N VAL A 301 12.24 1.06 -14.12
CA VAL A 301 11.26 0.08 -13.65
C VAL A 301 11.60 -0.29 -12.21
N LEU A 302 10.76 0.10 -11.25
CA LEU A 302 10.92 -0.23 -9.84
C LEU A 302 10.89 -1.75 -9.64
N GLY A 303 11.79 -2.25 -8.79
CA GLY A 303 11.95 -3.69 -8.55
C GLY A 303 12.47 -4.48 -9.76
N GLY A 304 12.81 -3.82 -10.90
CA GLY A 304 13.20 -4.51 -12.14
C GLY A 304 12.07 -5.43 -12.66
N GLY A 305 10.82 -5.06 -12.47
CA GLY A 305 9.63 -5.84 -12.85
C GLY A 305 9.25 -6.92 -11.83
N ARG A 306 9.96 -7.05 -10.71
CA ARG A 306 9.58 -7.90 -9.58
C ARG A 306 8.65 -7.15 -8.63
N PRO A 307 7.85 -7.87 -7.79
CA PRO A 307 7.03 -7.21 -6.79
C PRO A 307 7.87 -6.40 -5.81
N THR A 308 7.42 -5.18 -5.52
CA THR A 308 7.91 -4.37 -4.40
C THR A 308 6.93 -4.53 -3.25
N LEU A 309 7.34 -5.29 -2.23
CA LEU A 309 6.45 -5.63 -1.13
C LEU A 309 6.29 -4.46 -0.16
N THR A 310 5.04 -4.15 0.19
CA THR A 310 4.67 -3.14 1.20
C THR A 310 4.20 -3.77 2.51
N GLY A 311 4.10 -5.07 2.59
CA GLY A 311 3.70 -5.86 3.75
C GLY A 311 4.01 -7.35 3.54
N PRO A 312 3.70 -8.20 4.55
CA PRO A 312 2.93 -7.91 5.77
C PRO A 312 3.74 -7.20 6.86
N PHE A 313 3.07 -6.35 7.65
CA PHE A 313 3.59 -5.78 8.88
C PHE A 313 2.61 -6.05 10.04
N LEU A 314 3.05 -6.76 11.07
CA LEU A 314 2.21 -7.07 12.23
C LEU A 314 2.12 -5.88 13.18
N VAL A 315 0.91 -5.45 13.48
CA VAL A 315 0.62 -4.41 14.46
C VAL A 315 -0.19 -4.99 15.62
N ASP A 316 0.30 -4.77 16.83
CA ASP A 316 -0.35 -5.19 18.07
C ASP A 316 -0.09 -4.17 19.19
N GLN A 317 -0.40 -4.53 20.44
CA GLN A 317 -0.20 -3.65 21.59
C GLN A 317 1.24 -3.17 21.78
N SER A 318 2.24 -3.89 21.26
CA SER A 318 3.65 -3.55 21.45
C SER A 318 4.10 -2.35 20.57
N ASN A 319 3.40 -2.07 19.46
CA ASN A 319 3.78 -1.03 18.52
C ASN A 319 2.64 -0.07 18.12
N ILE A 320 1.41 -0.31 18.61
CA ILE A 320 0.24 0.49 18.23
C ILE A 320 0.35 1.96 18.63
N GLU A 321 1.06 2.29 19.72
CA GLU A 321 1.25 3.68 20.13
C GLU A 321 1.98 4.51 19.06
N PHE A 322 2.97 3.91 18.41
CA PHE A 322 3.69 4.55 17.31
C PHE A 322 2.86 4.56 16.02
N ILE A 323 2.29 3.41 15.63
CA ILE A 323 1.56 3.24 14.36
C ILE A 323 0.23 4.02 14.37
N GLY A 324 -0.47 4.08 15.51
CA GLY A 324 -1.76 4.72 15.65
C GLY A 324 -1.77 6.20 15.23
N LYS A 325 -0.68 6.92 15.48
CA LYS A 325 -0.51 8.33 15.07
C LYS A 325 -0.61 8.51 13.55
N PHE A 326 -0.08 7.56 12.78
CA PHE A 326 -0.14 7.60 11.32
C PHE A 326 -1.50 7.12 10.79
N ALA A 327 -2.15 6.19 11.48
CA ALA A 327 -3.52 5.79 11.17
C ALA A 327 -4.51 6.95 11.37
N GLU A 328 -4.39 7.72 12.48
CA GLU A 328 -5.17 8.93 12.72
C GLU A 328 -4.92 10.01 11.66
N ALA A 329 -3.69 10.15 11.18
CA ALA A 329 -3.33 11.05 10.10
C ALA A 329 -3.82 10.55 8.72
N GLY A 330 -4.33 9.32 8.63
CA GLY A 330 -4.77 8.67 7.39
C GLY A 330 -3.63 8.42 6.41
N THR A 331 -2.46 8.08 6.95
CA THR A 331 -1.26 7.72 6.17
C THR A 331 -0.80 6.28 6.42
N ARG A 332 -1.63 5.55 7.21
CA ARG A 332 -1.40 4.14 7.48
C ARG A 332 -2.70 3.38 7.63
#